data_939f74bcbcc973bcc8dc11029ee2b154
#
_entry.id   939f74bcbcc973bcc8dc11029ee2b154
#
_cell.length_a   1.000
_cell.length_b   1.000
_cell.length_c   1.000
_cell.angle_alpha   90.00
_cell.angle_beta   90.00
_cell.angle_gamma   90.00
#
_symmetry.space_group_name_H-M   'P 1'
#
loop_
_entity.id
_entity.type
_entity.pdbx_description
1 polymer ?
#
loop_
_entity_poly.entity_id
_entity_poly.type
_entity_poly.pdbx_seq_one_letter_code
_entity_poly.pdbx_strand_id
1 'polypeptide(L)'
;VVFVKPDMLFSTRIIYEPFLDISRLLEAKDKKLVARVKADDMQTMIETVSMIANFGEDVAPVTMKFNENSIHISVESTEASTEVDIPAEITDGAGREFYYNAKHFTDMAKVIKTEADIHLTNGGILYVSNGLSEYMLVNTRKREVKRKVKKTVSKAKKAA
;
A
#
# COMPACT_ATOMS: atom_id res chain seq x y z
N VAL A 1 31.77 7.75 7.47
CA VAL A 1 31.81 7.97 6.01
C VAL A 1 31.49 9.42 5.73
N VAL A 2 32.24 10.02 4.81
CA VAL A 2 32.03 11.38 4.34
C VAL A 2 31.84 11.35 2.83
N PHE A 3 30.76 11.94 2.37
CA PHE A 3 30.46 12.15 0.94
C PHE A 3 30.71 13.61 0.61
N VAL A 4 31.53 13.88 -0.40
CA VAL A 4 31.93 15.23 -0.81
C VAL A 4 31.52 15.45 -2.26
N LYS A 5 30.80 16.54 -2.51
CA LYS A 5 30.56 17.15 -3.82
C LYS A 5 31.11 18.58 -3.80
N PRO A 6 31.28 19.23 -4.96
CA PRO A 6 31.83 20.59 -5.01
C PRO A 6 31.09 21.62 -4.13
N ASP A 7 29.80 21.43 -3.94
CA ASP A 7 28.88 22.32 -3.23
C ASP A 7 28.24 21.70 -1.97
N MET A 8 28.61 20.47 -1.63
CA MET A 8 27.97 19.76 -0.52
C MET A 8 28.93 18.79 0.17
N LEU A 9 28.89 18.76 1.50
CA LEU A 9 29.54 17.77 2.33
C LEU A 9 28.49 17.09 3.22
N PHE A 10 28.40 15.77 3.13
CA PHE A 10 27.53 14.97 3.99
C PHE A 10 28.38 13.95 4.75
N SER A 11 28.23 13.91 6.07
CA SER A 11 28.91 12.93 6.92
C SER A 11 27.91 12.09 7.71
N THR A 12 28.17 10.82 7.83
CA THR A 12 27.34 9.89 8.62
C THR A 12 28.20 8.84 9.30
N ARG A 13 27.66 8.23 10.37
CA ARG A 13 28.30 7.09 11.02
C ARG A 13 28.05 5.82 10.21
N ILE A 14 29.02 4.95 10.21
CA ILE A 14 28.83 3.58 9.69
C ILE A 14 28.14 2.75 10.78
N ILE A 15 27.12 2.03 10.38
CA ILE A 15 26.54 0.95 11.19
C ILE A 15 27.39 -0.28 10.91
N TYR A 16 28.04 -0.83 11.94
CA TYR A 16 28.92 -2.01 11.83
C TYR A 16 28.14 -3.34 11.81
N GLU A 17 26.88 -3.30 11.44
CA GLU A 17 26.08 -4.49 11.24
C GLU A 17 26.02 -4.84 9.76
N PRO A 18 26.03 -6.14 9.39
CA PRO A 18 25.88 -6.54 8.00
C PRO A 18 24.52 -6.04 7.49
N PHE A 19 24.52 -5.45 6.29
CA PHE A 19 23.28 -5.06 5.62
C PHE A 19 22.43 -6.33 5.38
N LEU A 20 21.13 -6.21 5.59
CA LEU A 20 20.21 -7.31 5.34
C LEU A 20 20.28 -7.71 3.86
N ASP A 21 20.59 -8.98 3.59
CA ASP A 21 20.56 -9.51 2.23
C ASP A 21 19.10 -9.71 1.76
N ILE A 22 18.63 -8.79 0.93
CA ILE A 22 17.31 -8.82 0.32
C ILE A 22 17.27 -9.47 -1.06
N SER A 23 18.42 -9.91 -1.58
CA SER A 23 18.54 -10.48 -2.94
C SER A 23 17.56 -11.63 -3.18
N ARG A 24 17.41 -12.51 -2.19
CA ARG A 24 16.45 -13.62 -2.24
C ARG A 24 14.99 -13.20 -2.33
N LEU A 25 14.66 -12.03 -1.77
CA LEU A 25 13.32 -11.47 -1.84
C LEU A 25 13.08 -10.81 -3.20
N LEU A 26 14.04 -10.07 -3.71
CA LEU A 26 13.95 -9.42 -5.02
C LEU A 26 13.89 -10.43 -6.17
N GLU A 27 14.59 -11.54 -6.03
CA GLU A 27 14.65 -12.62 -7.04
C GLU A 27 13.72 -13.80 -6.70
N ALA A 28 12.58 -13.53 -6.08
CA ALA A 28 11.63 -14.56 -5.71
C ALA A 28 11.20 -15.38 -6.94
N LYS A 29 11.44 -16.70 -6.90
CA LYS A 29 11.19 -17.62 -8.04
C LYS A 29 9.71 -17.75 -8.41
N ASP A 30 8.81 -17.47 -7.47
CA ASP A 30 7.36 -17.51 -7.64
C ASP A 30 6.75 -16.12 -7.92
N LYS A 31 7.58 -15.12 -8.18
CA LYS A 31 7.17 -13.78 -8.59
C LYS A 31 6.58 -13.83 -9.99
N LYS A 32 5.31 -13.45 -10.11
CA LYS A 32 4.57 -13.44 -11.38
C LYS A 32 3.95 -12.09 -11.63
N LEU A 33 3.98 -11.64 -12.88
CA LEU A 33 3.19 -10.48 -13.32
C LEU A 33 1.70 -10.84 -13.19
N VAL A 34 0.97 -10.02 -12.46
CA VAL A 34 -0.48 -10.22 -12.25
C VAL A 34 -1.31 -9.09 -12.86
N ALA A 35 -0.77 -7.89 -12.94
CA ALA A 35 -1.50 -6.76 -13.52
C ALA A 35 -0.55 -5.69 -14.05
N ARG A 36 -1.06 -4.91 -15.01
CA ARG A 36 -0.48 -3.64 -15.43
C ARG A 36 -1.47 -2.52 -15.18
N VAL A 37 -1.01 -1.46 -14.52
CA VAL A 37 -1.84 -0.34 -14.09
C VAL A 37 -1.31 0.96 -14.70
N LYS A 38 -2.19 1.74 -15.30
CA LYS A 38 -1.83 3.04 -15.89
C LYS A 38 -1.51 4.08 -14.82
N ALA A 39 -0.81 5.14 -15.21
CA ALA A 39 -0.38 6.20 -14.31
C ALA A 39 -1.55 6.86 -13.55
N ASP A 40 -2.63 7.21 -14.24
CA ASP A 40 -3.81 7.86 -13.62
C ASP A 40 -4.51 6.93 -12.63
N ASP A 41 -4.59 5.65 -12.95
CA ASP A 41 -5.17 4.63 -12.10
C ASP A 41 -4.29 4.37 -10.86
N MET A 42 -2.97 4.36 -11.02
CA MET A 42 -2.02 4.34 -9.90
C MET A 42 -2.21 5.55 -9.00
N GLN A 43 -2.35 6.75 -9.57
CA GLN A 43 -2.59 7.97 -8.81
C GLN A 43 -3.90 7.87 -8.00
N THR A 44 -4.98 7.41 -8.62
CA THR A 44 -6.28 7.21 -7.96
C THR A 44 -6.18 6.23 -6.79
N MET A 45 -5.48 5.11 -6.98
CA MET A 45 -5.21 4.10 -5.96
C MET A 45 -4.52 4.70 -4.74
N ILE A 46 -3.52 5.52 -4.99
CA ILE A 46 -2.71 6.20 -3.99
C ILE A 46 -3.52 7.22 -3.19
N GLU A 47 -4.24 8.08 -3.90
CA GLU A 47 -5.06 9.13 -3.28
C GLU A 47 -6.11 8.50 -2.37
N THR A 48 -6.78 7.45 -2.84
CA THR A 48 -7.79 6.72 -2.07
C THR A 48 -7.23 6.19 -0.76
N VAL A 49 -6.08 5.52 -0.80
CA VAL A 49 -5.45 4.99 0.43
C VAL A 49 -4.94 6.12 1.32
N SER A 50 -4.35 7.17 0.73
CA SER A 50 -3.80 8.30 1.48
C SER A 50 -4.85 9.09 2.25
N MET A 51 -6.08 9.20 1.73
CA MET A 51 -7.18 9.84 2.43
C MET A 51 -7.43 9.24 3.82
N ILE A 52 -7.33 7.93 3.94
CA ILE A 52 -7.59 7.24 5.22
C ILE A 52 -6.31 7.02 6.01
N ALA A 53 -5.19 6.70 5.36
CA ALA A 53 -3.92 6.45 6.04
C ALA A 53 -3.40 7.64 6.87
N ASN A 54 -3.80 8.85 6.48
CA ASN A 54 -3.45 10.08 7.19
C ASN A 54 -4.50 10.52 8.23
N PHE A 55 -5.66 9.89 8.27
CA PHE A 55 -6.76 10.21 9.16
C PHE A 55 -6.96 9.10 10.20
N GLY A 56 -6.45 9.30 11.38
CA GLY A 56 -6.75 8.45 12.52
C GLY A 56 -5.57 7.65 13.06
N GLU A 57 -5.68 7.36 14.35
CA GLU A 57 -4.64 6.61 15.09
C GLU A 57 -4.65 5.11 14.79
N ASP A 58 -5.77 4.57 14.31
CA ASP A 58 -5.96 3.14 14.09
C ASP A 58 -6.49 2.88 12.67
N VAL A 59 -5.58 2.69 11.73
CA VAL A 59 -5.88 2.40 10.33
C VAL A 59 -5.70 0.91 10.07
N ALA A 60 -6.70 0.27 9.47
CA ALA A 60 -6.60 -1.10 9.01
C ALA A 60 -5.56 -1.25 7.89
N PRO A 61 -5.02 -2.44 7.68
CA PRO A 61 -4.29 -2.72 6.45
C PRO A 61 -5.15 -2.44 5.22
N VAL A 62 -4.52 -1.95 4.16
CA VAL A 62 -5.14 -1.86 2.84
C VAL A 62 -5.51 -3.26 2.38
N THR A 63 -6.76 -3.48 2.05
CA THR A 63 -7.21 -4.69 1.37
C THR A 63 -7.09 -4.50 -0.12
N MET A 64 -6.39 -5.41 -0.78
CA MET A 64 -6.21 -5.42 -2.23
C MET A 64 -6.71 -6.74 -2.78
N LYS A 65 -7.79 -6.70 -3.57
CA LYS A 65 -8.41 -7.88 -4.17
C LYS A 65 -8.32 -7.79 -5.69
N PHE A 66 -7.78 -8.83 -6.30
CA PHE A 66 -7.65 -8.95 -7.75
C PHE A 66 -8.89 -9.61 -8.32
N ASN A 67 -9.72 -8.86 -9.04
CA ASN A 67 -10.86 -9.37 -9.81
C ASN A 67 -10.41 -9.69 -11.24
N GLU A 68 -11.30 -10.17 -12.10
CA GLU A 68 -10.93 -10.51 -13.49
C GLU A 68 -10.42 -9.32 -14.31
N ASN A 69 -11.03 -8.14 -14.15
CA ASN A 69 -10.73 -6.94 -14.94
C ASN A 69 -10.48 -5.70 -14.07
N SER A 70 -10.28 -5.87 -12.78
CA SER A 70 -10.05 -4.75 -11.86
C SER A 70 -9.28 -5.18 -10.61
N ILE A 71 -8.65 -4.20 -9.99
CA ILE A 71 -8.10 -4.32 -8.64
C ILE A 71 -9.01 -3.53 -7.71
N HIS A 72 -9.70 -4.23 -6.82
CA HIS A 72 -10.47 -3.60 -5.75
C HIS A 72 -9.55 -3.27 -4.58
N ILE A 73 -9.58 -2.02 -4.15
CA ILE A 73 -8.80 -1.53 -3.01
C ILE A 73 -9.76 -0.93 -2.01
N SER A 74 -9.61 -1.36 -0.77
CA SER A 74 -10.34 -0.77 0.35
C SER A 74 -9.43 -0.54 1.55
N VAL A 75 -9.72 0.50 2.30
CA VAL A 75 -9.04 0.85 3.54
C VAL A 75 -10.02 1.48 4.51
N GLU A 76 -9.89 1.14 5.78
CA GLU A 76 -10.74 1.68 6.83
C GLU A 76 -9.94 2.12 8.05
N SER A 77 -10.50 3.07 8.78
CA SER A 77 -10.04 3.51 10.08
C SER A 77 -11.21 3.51 11.07
N THR A 78 -10.95 3.88 12.31
CA THR A 78 -12.00 4.04 13.33
C THR A 78 -13.07 5.07 12.96
N GLU A 79 -12.76 6.00 12.05
CA GLU A 79 -13.61 7.16 11.72
C GLU A 79 -14.19 7.12 10.31
N ALA A 80 -13.47 6.53 9.36
CA ALA A 80 -13.84 6.55 7.96
C ALA A 80 -13.41 5.28 7.22
N SER A 81 -14.03 5.02 6.08
CA SER A 81 -13.61 3.98 5.13
C SER A 81 -13.75 4.51 3.71
N THR A 82 -12.90 4.01 2.82
CA THR A 82 -12.99 4.27 1.39
C THR A 82 -12.66 3.01 0.60
N GLU A 83 -13.19 2.93 -0.60
CA GLU A 83 -12.91 1.85 -1.55
C GLU A 83 -12.91 2.38 -2.96
N VAL A 84 -12.18 1.72 -3.83
CA VAL A 84 -12.11 2.03 -5.26
C VAL A 84 -11.81 0.77 -6.07
N ASP A 85 -12.41 0.68 -7.24
CA ASP A 85 -12.11 -0.33 -8.25
C ASP A 85 -11.26 0.30 -9.35
N ILE A 86 -10.07 -0.20 -9.53
CA ILE A 86 -9.10 0.26 -10.52
C ILE A 86 -9.15 -0.68 -11.71
N PRO A 87 -9.50 -0.19 -12.91
CA PRO A 87 -9.42 -1.00 -14.12
C PRO A 87 -8.01 -1.51 -14.35
N ALA A 88 -7.85 -2.81 -14.52
CA ALA A 88 -6.56 -3.43 -14.81
C ALA A 88 -6.76 -4.73 -15.54
N GLU A 89 -5.86 -5.01 -16.48
CA GLU A 89 -5.79 -6.32 -17.12
C GLU A 89 -5.10 -7.29 -16.17
N ILE A 90 -5.86 -8.25 -15.64
CA ILE A 90 -5.34 -9.24 -14.70
C ILE A 90 -4.92 -10.49 -15.46
N THR A 91 -3.63 -10.78 -15.45
CA THR A 91 -3.04 -11.91 -16.18
C THR A 91 -2.97 -13.18 -15.33
N ASP A 92 -2.87 -13.05 -14.00
CA ASP A 92 -2.84 -14.16 -13.06
C ASP A 92 -3.37 -13.69 -11.70
N GLY A 93 -3.87 -14.59 -10.88
CA GLY A 93 -4.23 -14.31 -9.50
C GLY A 93 -5.63 -13.75 -9.28
N ALA A 94 -6.53 -13.76 -10.27
CA ALA A 94 -7.92 -13.39 -10.08
C ALA A 94 -8.56 -14.16 -8.90
N GLY A 95 -9.34 -13.44 -8.08
CA GLY A 95 -9.95 -13.96 -6.85
C GLY A 95 -9.05 -13.92 -5.61
N ARG A 96 -7.78 -13.58 -5.73
CA ARG A 96 -6.88 -13.43 -4.57
C ARG A 96 -7.12 -12.12 -3.84
N GLU A 97 -6.93 -12.15 -2.52
CA GLU A 97 -7.05 -11.00 -1.64
C GLU A 97 -5.87 -10.96 -0.68
N PHE A 98 -5.25 -9.80 -0.56
CA PHE A 98 -4.09 -9.57 0.29
C PHE A 98 -4.22 -8.27 1.08
N TYR A 99 -3.43 -8.15 2.14
CA TYR A 99 -3.48 -7.04 3.08
C TYR A 99 -2.10 -6.40 3.20
N TYR A 100 -2.02 -5.07 3.05
CA TYR A 100 -0.75 -4.34 3.11
C TYR A 100 -0.81 -3.19 4.10
N ASN A 101 0.33 -2.86 4.69
CA ASN A 101 0.42 -1.71 5.58
C ASN A 101 0.11 -0.43 4.80
N ALA A 102 -0.90 0.35 5.25
CA ALA A 102 -1.38 1.53 4.56
C ALA A 102 -0.30 2.61 4.40
N LYS A 103 0.55 2.80 5.43
CA LYS A 103 1.65 3.77 5.38
C LYS A 103 2.70 3.37 4.33
N HIS A 104 3.13 2.11 4.34
CA HIS A 104 4.11 1.63 3.35
C HIS A 104 3.54 1.66 1.94
N PHE A 105 2.25 1.37 1.79
CA PHE A 105 1.55 1.48 0.52
C PHE A 105 1.58 2.92 -0.01
N THR A 106 1.28 3.92 0.83
CA THR A 106 1.34 5.33 0.43
C THR A 106 2.76 5.82 0.18
N ASP A 107 3.76 5.30 0.89
CA ASP A 107 5.16 5.67 0.66
C ASP A 107 5.67 5.14 -0.69
N MET A 108 5.34 3.91 -1.05
CA MET A 108 5.59 3.35 -2.39
C MET A 108 5.01 4.25 -3.48
N ALA A 109 3.80 4.65 -3.27
CA ALA A 109 2.99 5.44 -4.16
C ALA A 109 3.52 6.85 -4.44
N LYS A 110 4.24 7.46 -3.50
CA LYS A 110 4.89 8.77 -3.71
C LYS A 110 6.00 8.71 -4.76
N VAL A 111 6.54 7.55 -5.02
CA VAL A 111 7.69 7.36 -5.92
C VAL A 111 7.26 6.80 -7.28
N ILE A 112 6.29 5.90 -7.32
CA ILE A 112 5.75 5.35 -8.57
C ILE A 112 4.61 6.26 -9.05
N LYS A 113 4.92 7.16 -9.98
CA LYS A 113 3.97 8.12 -10.57
C LYS A 113 3.66 7.84 -12.03
N THR A 114 4.09 6.70 -12.55
CA THR A 114 3.94 6.29 -13.93
C THR A 114 3.19 4.97 -14.02
N GLU A 115 2.96 4.50 -15.23
CA GLU A 115 2.50 3.13 -15.45
C GLU A 115 3.38 2.14 -14.69
N ALA A 116 2.77 1.14 -14.09
CA ALA A 116 3.48 0.17 -13.28
C ALA A 116 2.99 -1.26 -13.52
N ASP A 117 3.95 -2.17 -13.51
CA ASP A 117 3.71 -3.61 -13.49
C ASP A 117 3.60 -4.08 -12.05
N ILE A 118 2.53 -4.81 -11.76
CA ILE A 118 2.26 -5.40 -10.46
C ILE A 118 2.58 -6.89 -10.53
N HIS A 119 3.48 -7.33 -9.66
CA HIS A 119 3.81 -8.75 -9.51
C HIS A 119 3.45 -9.22 -8.12
N LEU A 120 3.07 -10.49 -8.01
CA LEU A 120 2.79 -11.17 -6.75
C LEU A 120 3.54 -12.48 -6.65
N THR A 121 3.92 -12.82 -5.42
CA THR A 121 4.29 -14.18 -5.05
C THR A 121 3.07 -14.97 -4.57
N ASN A 122 3.22 -16.27 -4.41
CA ASN A 122 2.19 -17.12 -3.82
C ASN A 122 1.87 -16.74 -2.36
N GLY A 123 2.87 -16.21 -1.63
CA GLY A 123 2.72 -15.71 -0.26
C GLY A 123 2.14 -14.30 -0.15
N GLY A 124 1.82 -13.65 -1.26
CA GLY A 124 1.24 -12.31 -1.28
C GLY A 124 2.27 -11.18 -1.08
N ILE A 125 3.54 -11.41 -1.35
CA ILE A 125 4.50 -10.31 -1.46
C ILE A 125 4.17 -9.57 -2.76
N LEU A 126 3.88 -8.28 -2.62
CA LEU A 126 3.56 -7.38 -3.72
C LEU A 126 4.82 -6.68 -4.20
N TYR A 127 5.06 -6.72 -5.49
CA TYR A 127 6.09 -5.93 -6.16
C TYR A 127 5.42 -4.99 -7.14
N VAL A 128 5.82 -3.73 -7.10
CA VAL A 128 5.36 -2.71 -8.05
C VAL A 128 6.58 -2.11 -8.72
N SER A 129 6.64 -2.23 -10.03
CA SER A 129 7.79 -1.81 -10.84
C SER A 129 7.36 -0.89 -11.97
N ASN A 130 8.12 0.17 -12.20
CA ASN A 130 7.95 1.06 -13.36
C ASN A 130 9.13 0.97 -14.35
N GLY A 131 9.94 -0.07 -14.27
CA GLY A 131 11.13 -0.27 -15.10
C GLY A 131 12.37 0.46 -14.60
N LEU A 132 12.25 1.51 -13.79
CA LEU A 132 13.37 2.24 -13.18
C LEU A 132 13.53 1.92 -11.70
N SER A 133 12.44 1.63 -11.03
CA SER A 133 12.38 1.33 -9.60
C SER A 133 11.45 0.17 -9.34
N GLU A 134 11.77 -0.63 -8.36
CA GLU A 134 10.92 -1.70 -7.88
C GLU A 134 10.69 -1.54 -6.37
N TYR A 135 9.43 -1.63 -5.96
CA TYR A 135 9.00 -1.59 -4.58
C TYR A 135 8.43 -2.92 -4.17
N MET A 136 8.74 -3.32 -2.95
CA MET A 136 8.26 -4.55 -2.37
C MET A 136 7.45 -4.26 -1.11
N LEU A 137 6.25 -4.81 -1.04
CA LEU A 137 5.40 -4.78 0.15
C LEU A 137 5.09 -6.19 0.62
N VAL A 138 5.34 -6.44 1.89
CA VAL A 138 5.03 -7.73 2.50
C VAL A 138 3.57 -7.77 2.92
N ASN A 139 2.90 -8.89 2.62
CA ASN A 139 1.54 -9.16 3.04
C ASN A 139 1.45 -9.18 4.58
N THR A 140 0.43 -8.55 5.13
CA THR A 140 0.14 -8.52 6.56
C THR A 140 -1.10 -9.35 6.88
N ARG A 141 -1.42 -9.53 8.15
CA ARG A 141 -2.66 -10.20 8.56
C ARG A 141 -3.84 -9.25 8.43
N LYS A 142 -4.99 -9.77 8.07
CA LYS A 142 -6.25 -9.04 8.14
C LYS A 142 -6.44 -8.52 9.57
N ARG A 143 -6.80 -7.26 9.67
CA ARG A 143 -7.15 -6.62 10.95
C ARG A 143 -8.39 -5.77 10.76
N GLU A 144 -9.41 -6.04 11.53
CA GLU A 144 -10.62 -5.24 11.57
C GLU A 144 -10.45 -4.10 12.58
N VAL A 145 -10.89 -2.92 12.19
CA VAL A 145 -10.91 -1.75 13.09
C VAL A 145 -12.27 -1.69 13.78
N LYS A 146 -12.27 -1.65 15.09
CA LYS A 146 -13.51 -1.47 15.85
C LYS A 146 -13.98 -0.02 15.74
N ARG A 147 -15.02 0.22 14.95
CA ARG A 147 -15.63 1.55 14.83
C ARG A 147 -16.15 2.02 16.19
N LYS A 148 -15.75 3.20 16.63
CA LYS A 148 -16.35 3.85 17.80
C LYS A 148 -17.76 4.30 17.40
N VAL A 149 -18.80 3.55 17.77
CA VAL A 149 -20.19 3.98 17.60
C VAL A 149 -20.38 5.22 18.48
N LYS A 150 -20.45 6.40 17.88
CA LYS A 150 -20.90 7.60 18.59
C LYS A 150 -22.34 7.35 19.01
N LYS A 151 -22.58 7.06 20.29
CA LYS A 151 -23.94 7.09 20.86
C LYS A 151 -24.46 8.51 20.71
N THR A 152 -25.31 8.74 19.72
CA THR A 152 -26.11 9.96 19.62
C THR A 152 -27.10 9.94 20.78
N VAL A 153 -26.77 10.63 21.86
CA VAL A 153 -27.69 10.86 22.95
C VAL A 153 -28.71 11.87 22.43
N SER A 154 -29.82 11.39 21.92
CA SER A 154 -30.99 12.21 21.68
C SER A 154 -31.52 12.68 23.05
N LYS A 155 -31.15 13.88 23.48
CA LYS A 155 -31.85 14.58 24.54
C LYS A 155 -33.23 14.94 24.02
N ALA A 156 -34.17 14.06 24.21
CA ALA A 156 -35.59 14.43 24.14
C ALA A 156 -35.85 15.48 25.24
N LYS A 157 -36.02 16.74 24.83
CA LYS A 157 -36.58 17.77 25.70
C LYS A 157 -37.99 17.34 26.05
N LYS A 158 -38.24 16.91 27.27
CA LYS A 158 -39.55 16.94 27.88
C LYS A 158 -39.89 18.42 28.08
N ALA A 159 -40.79 18.93 27.25
CA ALA A 159 -41.53 20.12 27.54
C ALA A 159 -42.76 19.71 28.40
N ALA A 160 -42.76 20.20 29.60
CA ALA A 160 -44.00 20.29 30.41
C ALA A 160 -44.59 21.67 30.19
#